data_fed1fe935c81157aee84ded73d30aafb
#
_entry.id   fed1fe935c81157aee84ded73d30aafb
#
_cell.length_a   1.000
_cell.length_b   1.000
_cell.length_c   1.000
_cell.angle_alpha   90.00
_cell.angle_beta   90.00
_cell.angle_gamma   90.00
#
_symmetry.space_group_name_H-M   'P 1'
#
loop_
_entity.id
_entity.type
_entity.pdbx_description
1 polymer ?
#
loop_
_entity_poly.entity_id
_entity_poly.type
_entity_poly.pdbx_seq_one_letter_code
_entity_poly.pdbx_strand_id
1 'polypeptide(L)'
;MRTQRTTPDQILAAALEHAGLRRTQQTYLRLLLTLWLVLPGRHNFTNLARYGPTSDRTHRSWAQKPVPWVQLNSTLVLQAQDQQTLHRSGILGVDAVFIPKYGSHTPDLASYWSGCQGRSVRGLEGTCITWIDPTTHQPVPLSITQTPAELPAGQSRVDFYATVTLNTITQLPEQLRKQVQAVVGDAYYTKLKFVARVVNEGQLPFVGKMRKDANLKHLFTGPRTGKPGRPRLYDGKVSLQDYSRWDALPWADECMVYTVVAYSVSLKRQVRVVAVVWPGSRSSRTEVLFSTSTTMMAATIIALYRARFSMEFPFRDGKRPSVLMGAVLAKKQFAGLSECQSRQVEALHFHLNMALMAVSAARLSQLHDQRASPLVFSMEDEKRRAYNEFFAERILSILTVEQTDQKREDLLADLLSLGVKAA
;
A
#
# COMPACT_ATOMS: atom_id res chain seq x y z
N MET A 1 -29.28 -21.97 3.23
CA MET A 1 -27.83 -22.32 3.26
C MET A 1 -27.05 -21.04 3.56
N ARG A 2 -26.47 -20.91 4.75
CA ARG A 2 -25.49 -19.82 5.01
C ARG A 2 -24.24 -20.18 4.21
N THR A 3 -23.84 -19.35 3.28
CA THR A 3 -22.58 -19.51 2.54
C THR A 3 -21.45 -19.50 3.56
N GLN A 4 -20.66 -20.57 3.58
CA GLN A 4 -19.51 -20.69 4.46
C GLN A 4 -18.55 -19.54 4.16
N ARG A 5 -18.18 -18.77 5.18
CA ARG A 5 -17.32 -17.60 5.06
C ARG A 5 -15.92 -18.02 4.66
N THR A 6 -15.35 -17.33 3.67
CA THR A 6 -13.95 -17.50 3.30
C THR A 6 -13.04 -16.92 4.38
N THR A 7 -12.13 -17.70 4.90
CA THR A 7 -11.20 -17.25 5.95
C THR A 7 -9.93 -16.65 5.36
N PRO A 8 -9.22 -15.75 6.10
CA PRO A 8 -7.91 -15.25 5.67
C PRO A 8 -6.88 -16.35 5.41
N ASP A 9 -6.95 -17.48 6.15
CA ASP A 9 -6.09 -18.65 5.93
C ASP A 9 -6.37 -19.33 4.60
N GLN A 10 -7.63 -19.45 4.19
CA GLN A 10 -8.00 -20.00 2.87
C GLN A 10 -7.48 -19.11 1.73
N ILE A 11 -7.60 -17.78 1.87
CA ILE A 11 -7.06 -16.81 0.91
C ILE A 11 -5.52 -16.98 0.81
N LEU A 12 -4.83 -17.06 1.93
CA LEU A 12 -3.38 -17.24 1.94
C LEU A 12 -2.96 -18.63 1.42
N ALA A 13 -3.67 -19.69 1.80
CA ALA A 13 -3.33 -21.05 1.39
C ALA A 13 -3.26 -21.19 -0.14
N ALA A 14 -4.27 -20.71 -0.84
CA ALA A 14 -4.30 -20.74 -2.30
C ALA A 14 -3.19 -19.89 -2.94
N ALA A 15 -2.86 -18.71 -2.35
CA ALA A 15 -1.76 -17.90 -2.84
C ALA A 15 -0.39 -18.56 -2.62
N LEU A 16 -0.19 -19.27 -1.52
CA LEU A 16 1.07 -19.95 -1.19
C LEU A 16 1.42 -21.08 -2.14
N GLU A 17 0.43 -21.76 -2.71
CA GLU A 17 0.64 -22.83 -3.70
C GLU A 17 1.40 -22.35 -4.94
N HIS A 18 1.21 -21.08 -5.31
CA HIS A 18 1.79 -20.46 -6.51
C HIS A 18 2.96 -19.52 -6.21
N ALA A 19 3.33 -19.33 -4.94
CA ALA A 19 4.37 -18.38 -4.54
C ALA A 19 5.81 -18.92 -4.62
N GLY A 20 6.01 -20.15 -5.12
CA GLY A 20 7.35 -20.76 -5.24
C GLY A 20 8.02 -21.11 -3.90
N LEU A 21 7.25 -21.19 -2.82
CA LEU A 21 7.73 -21.49 -1.48
C LEU A 21 7.78 -23.01 -1.22
N ARG A 22 8.75 -23.45 -0.40
CA ARG A 22 8.80 -24.84 0.07
C ARG A 22 7.59 -25.15 0.96
N ARG A 23 7.10 -26.38 0.93
CA ARG A 23 5.92 -26.80 1.71
C ARG A 23 6.02 -26.47 3.21
N THR A 24 7.21 -26.62 3.80
CA THR A 24 7.45 -26.27 5.21
C THR A 24 7.31 -24.76 5.47
N GLN A 25 7.70 -23.90 4.51
CA GLN A 25 7.51 -22.45 4.61
C GLN A 25 6.03 -22.08 4.47
N GLN A 26 5.31 -22.73 3.55
CA GLN A 26 3.87 -22.53 3.37
C GLN A 26 3.12 -22.87 4.66
N THR A 27 3.38 -24.06 5.23
CA THR A 27 2.78 -24.48 6.50
C THR A 27 3.08 -23.51 7.64
N TYR A 28 4.33 -23.03 7.73
CA TYR A 28 4.70 -22.07 8.76
C TYR A 28 4.00 -20.71 8.57
N LEU A 29 3.93 -20.19 7.34
CA LEU A 29 3.28 -18.89 7.07
C LEU A 29 1.76 -18.96 7.34
N ARG A 30 1.09 -20.07 7.04
CA ARG A 30 -0.31 -20.30 7.40
C ARG A 30 -0.51 -20.27 8.92
N LEU A 31 0.27 -21.08 9.64
CA LEU A 31 0.25 -21.07 11.10
C LEU A 31 0.49 -19.66 11.66
N LEU A 32 1.49 -18.97 11.10
CA LEU A 32 1.84 -17.63 11.55
C LEU A 32 0.72 -16.62 11.28
N LEU A 33 0.03 -16.68 10.13
CA LEU A 33 -1.10 -15.82 9.85
C LEU A 33 -2.22 -16.01 10.86
N THR A 34 -2.58 -17.27 11.15
CA THR A 34 -3.59 -17.60 12.18
C THR A 34 -3.20 -17.00 13.52
N LEU A 35 -1.96 -17.24 13.96
CA LEU A 35 -1.46 -16.67 15.22
C LEU A 35 -1.43 -15.14 15.21
N TRP A 36 -1.11 -14.53 14.05
CA TRP A 36 -1.07 -13.08 13.91
C TRP A 36 -2.44 -12.44 14.08
N LEU A 37 -3.47 -13.08 13.58
CA LEU A 37 -4.86 -12.63 13.69
C LEU A 37 -5.44 -12.88 15.09
N VAL A 38 -5.09 -14.01 15.69
CA VAL A 38 -5.60 -14.42 17.00
C VAL A 38 -4.94 -13.66 18.16
N LEU A 39 -3.68 -13.22 18.01
CA LEU A 39 -2.91 -12.67 19.12
C LEU A 39 -3.54 -11.41 19.74
N PRO A 40 -3.95 -11.43 21.02
CA PRO A 40 -4.63 -10.29 21.67
C PRO A 40 -3.68 -9.18 22.11
N GLY A 41 -2.38 -9.42 22.14
CA GLY A 41 -1.37 -8.51 22.63
C GLY A 41 -0.40 -8.04 21.58
N ARG A 42 0.86 -7.78 22.01
CA ARG A 42 1.93 -7.35 21.10
C ARG A 42 2.34 -8.48 20.16
N HIS A 43 2.51 -8.14 18.88
CA HIS A 43 3.04 -9.05 17.88
C HIS A 43 4.56 -9.16 18.03
N ASN A 44 5.01 -10.08 18.86
CA ASN A 44 6.42 -10.46 19.01
C ASN A 44 6.54 -11.97 19.14
N PHE A 45 7.73 -12.49 18.88
CA PHE A 45 7.97 -13.94 18.82
C PHE A 45 7.63 -14.67 20.12
N THR A 46 7.86 -14.06 21.27
CA THR A 46 7.53 -14.64 22.58
C THR A 46 6.02 -14.76 22.77
N ASN A 47 5.24 -13.74 22.38
CA ASN A 47 3.79 -13.83 22.46
C ASN A 47 3.21 -14.81 21.44
N LEU A 48 3.75 -14.87 20.22
CA LEU A 48 3.34 -15.88 19.24
C LEU A 48 3.52 -17.30 19.79
N ALA A 49 4.64 -17.57 20.48
CA ALA A 49 4.90 -18.88 21.10
C ALA A 49 3.94 -19.23 22.23
N ARG A 50 3.30 -18.25 22.89
CA ARG A 50 2.30 -18.52 23.95
C ARG A 50 0.98 -19.06 23.43
N TYR A 51 0.62 -18.73 22.19
CA TYR A 51 -0.66 -19.10 21.58
C TYR A 51 -0.53 -20.22 20.55
N GLY A 52 0.68 -20.49 20.07
CA GLY A 52 0.96 -21.47 19.03
C GLY A 52 1.74 -22.70 19.55
N PRO A 53 1.87 -23.72 18.71
CA PRO A 53 2.59 -24.94 19.03
C PRO A 53 4.13 -24.81 18.92
N THR A 54 4.63 -23.65 18.45
CA THR A 54 6.04 -23.47 18.15
C THR A 54 6.72 -22.55 19.18
N SER A 55 8.00 -22.81 19.47
CA SER A 55 8.79 -22.00 20.38
C SER A 55 9.13 -20.62 19.79
N ASP A 56 9.46 -19.65 20.65
CA ASP A 56 9.95 -18.35 20.23
C ASP A 56 11.27 -18.43 19.45
N ARG A 57 12.12 -19.40 19.77
CA ARG A 57 13.34 -19.71 19.01
C ARG A 57 13.02 -20.14 17.57
N THR A 58 11.99 -20.95 17.38
CA THR A 58 11.53 -21.37 16.07
C THR A 58 11.02 -20.17 15.27
N HIS A 59 10.18 -19.30 15.87
CA HIS A 59 9.72 -18.08 15.23
C HIS A 59 10.86 -17.14 14.81
N ARG A 60 11.88 -16.97 15.67
CA ARG A 60 13.09 -16.16 15.37
C ARG A 60 13.88 -16.75 14.21
N SER A 61 14.04 -18.08 14.16
CA SER A 61 14.75 -18.75 13.08
C SER A 61 14.01 -18.60 11.75
N TRP A 62 12.70 -18.73 11.73
CA TRP A 62 11.91 -18.54 10.51
C TRP A 62 11.91 -17.09 10.01
N ALA A 63 11.88 -16.12 10.92
CA ALA A 63 11.90 -14.71 10.58
C ALA A 63 13.22 -14.24 9.92
N GLN A 64 14.28 -15.04 10.00
CA GLN A 64 15.56 -14.80 9.31
C GLN A 64 15.64 -15.45 7.92
N LYS A 65 14.65 -16.27 7.56
CA LYS A 65 14.63 -16.90 6.25
C LYS A 65 14.00 -15.98 5.21
N PRO A 66 14.55 -15.95 4.00
CA PRO A 66 13.99 -15.14 2.93
C PRO A 66 12.60 -15.61 2.54
N VAL A 67 11.69 -14.65 2.38
CA VAL A 67 10.35 -14.85 1.83
C VAL A 67 10.20 -13.94 0.60
N PRO A 68 9.78 -14.47 -0.55
CA PRO A 68 9.56 -13.69 -1.76
C PRO A 68 8.25 -12.90 -1.67
N TRP A 69 8.24 -11.84 -0.83
CA TRP A 69 7.03 -11.09 -0.50
C TRP A 69 6.31 -10.52 -1.72
N VAL A 70 7.07 -9.98 -2.69
CA VAL A 70 6.47 -9.44 -3.93
C VAL A 70 5.72 -10.54 -4.68
N GLN A 71 6.31 -11.72 -4.84
CA GLN A 71 5.65 -12.84 -5.51
C GLN A 71 4.43 -13.31 -4.74
N LEU A 72 4.56 -13.54 -3.43
CA LEU A 72 3.48 -13.99 -2.57
C LEU A 72 2.28 -13.03 -2.61
N ASN A 73 2.53 -11.72 -2.42
CA ASN A 73 1.46 -10.73 -2.45
C ASN A 73 0.91 -10.51 -3.88
N SER A 74 1.72 -10.73 -4.92
CA SER A 74 1.24 -10.74 -6.31
C SER A 74 0.28 -11.90 -6.58
N THR A 75 0.54 -13.08 -6.02
CA THR A 75 -0.40 -14.21 -6.14
C THR A 75 -1.71 -13.95 -5.41
N LEU A 76 -1.69 -13.24 -4.28
CA LEU A 76 -2.92 -12.76 -3.62
C LEU A 76 -3.74 -11.83 -4.54
N VAL A 77 -3.08 -10.90 -5.25
CA VAL A 77 -3.74 -10.02 -6.21
C VAL A 77 -4.35 -10.81 -7.36
N LEU A 78 -3.57 -11.72 -7.99
CA LEU A 78 -4.03 -12.52 -9.12
C LEU A 78 -5.22 -13.41 -8.74
N GLN A 79 -5.16 -14.05 -7.58
CA GLN A 79 -6.26 -14.85 -7.05
C GLN A 79 -7.52 -14.01 -6.81
N ALA A 80 -7.38 -12.81 -6.22
CA ALA A 80 -8.50 -11.91 -6.01
C ALA A 80 -9.10 -11.40 -7.33
N GLN A 81 -8.29 -11.28 -8.38
CA GLN A 81 -8.76 -10.98 -9.74
C GLN A 81 -9.52 -12.15 -10.36
N ASP A 82 -9.03 -13.37 -10.22
CA ASP A 82 -9.70 -14.57 -10.73
C ASP A 82 -11.02 -14.81 -10.02
N GLN A 83 -11.10 -14.48 -8.74
CA GLN A 83 -12.33 -14.46 -7.96
C GLN A 83 -13.20 -13.21 -8.24
N GLN A 84 -12.84 -12.34 -9.18
CA GLN A 84 -13.55 -11.09 -9.52
C GLN A 84 -13.70 -10.12 -8.32
N THR A 85 -12.86 -10.22 -7.32
CA THR A 85 -12.80 -9.33 -6.14
C THR A 85 -12.03 -8.05 -6.46
N LEU A 86 -11.02 -8.16 -7.33
CA LEU A 86 -10.25 -7.05 -7.87
C LEU A 86 -10.31 -7.01 -9.40
N HIS A 87 -10.17 -5.82 -9.99
CA HIS A 87 -10.08 -5.66 -11.44
C HIS A 87 -8.69 -6.01 -11.96
N ARG A 88 -8.62 -6.40 -13.24
CA ARG A 88 -7.35 -6.75 -13.92
C ARG A 88 -6.54 -5.55 -14.39
N SER A 89 -6.75 -4.40 -13.83
CA SER A 89 -6.01 -3.18 -14.13
C SER A 89 -5.65 -2.50 -12.83
N GLY A 90 -4.39 -2.13 -12.64
CA GLY A 90 -3.91 -1.58 -11.39
C GLY A 90 -2.83 -0.54 -11.54
N ILE A 91 -2.48 0.09 -10.45
CA ILE A 91 -1.34 0.99 -10.32
C ILE A 91 -0.39 0.51 -9.23
N LEU A 92 0.87 0.91 -9.32
CA LEU A 92 1.83 0.76 -8.23
C LEU A 92 1.95 2.08 -7.47
N GLY A 93 1.36 2.13 -6.29
CA GLY A 93 1.58 3.22 -5.36
C GLY A 93 2.93 3.09 -4.65
N VAL A 94 3.65 4.18 -4.49
CA VAL A 94 4.88 4.25 -3.70
C VAL A 94 4.74 5.26 -2.57
N ASP A 95 5.08 4.83 -1.35
CA ASP A 95 5.09 5.70 -0.17
C ASP A 95 6.13 5.28 0.85
N ALA A 96 6.69 6.26 1.56
CA ALA A 96 7.61 6.05 2.66
C ALA A 96 6.86 6.19 4.00
N VAL A 97 6.87 5.14 4.78
CA VAL A 97 6.08 5.02 6.00
C VAL A 97 6.96 5.16 7.22
N PHE A 98 6.75 6.19 8.03
CA PHE A 98 7.41 6.33 9.33
C PHE A 98 6.84 5.32 10.33
N ILE A 99 7.72 4.59 11.03
CA ILE A 99 7.39 3.61 12.06
C ILE A 99 8.05 4.05 13.36
N PRO A 100 7.28 4.49 14.38
CA PRO A 100 7.84 4.92 15.64
C PRO A 100 8.56 3.76 16.33
N LYS A 101 9.80 4.00 16.75
CA LYS A 101 10.63 3.05 17.50
C LYS A 101 11.37 3.75 18.61
N TYR A 102 11.37 3.10 19.75
CA TYR A 102 12.09 3.52 20.96
C TYR A 102 13.18 2.50 21.29
N GLY A 103 14.26 2.95 21.83
CA GLY A 103 15.43 2.11 22.17
C GLY A 103 16.64 2.43 21.28
N SER A 104 17.76 1.79 21.59
CA SER A 104 19.06 2.09 20.97
C SER A 104 19.58 0.98 20.05
N HIS A 105 19.00 -0.22 20.11
CA HIS A 105 19.57 -1.41 19.48
C HIS A 105 18.81 -1.91 18.24
N THR A 106 17.76 -1.20 17.81
CA THR A 106 17.08 -1.54 16.56
C THR A 106 17.93 -1.09 15.38
N PRO A 107 18.23 -1.93 14.38
CA PRO A 107 18.98 -1.54 13.19
C PRO A 107 18.30 -0.40 12.43
N ASP A 108 19.11 0.45 11.82
CA ASP A 108 18.66 1.57 10.98
C ASP A 108 17.73 2.58 11.67
N LEU A 109 17.88 2.71 13.00
CA LEU A 109 17.25 3.80 13.73
C LEU A 109 17.88 5.13 13.34
N ALA A 110 17.09 6.01 12.75
CA ALA A 110 17.51 7.36 12.39
C ALA A 110 16.38 8.37 12.59
N SER A 111 16.64 9.63 12.27
CA SER A 111 15.61 10.66 12.24
C SER A 111 14.95 10.71 10.88
N TYR A 112 13.66 10.39 10.85
CA TYR A 112 12.83 10.42 9.66
C TYR A 112 11.68 11.42 9.82
N TRP A 113 11.17 11.94 8.70
CA TRP A 113 10.05 12.86 8.72
C TRP A 113 8.76 12.14 9.16
N SER A 114 8.10 12.69 10.16
CA SER A 114 6.78 12.24 10.61
C SER A 114 5.72 13.24 10.19
N GLY A 115 4.89 12.89 9.22
CA GLY A 115 3.78 13.74 8.78
C GLY A 115 2.79 14.07 9.91
N CYS A 116 2.58 13.14 10.84
CA CYS A 116 1.69 13.34 11.99
C CYS A 116 2.25 14.35 13.00
N GLN A 117 3.59 14.48 13.12
CA GLN A 117 4.23 15.40 14.07
C GLN A 117 4.79 16.66 13.39
N GLY A 118 4.77 16.73 12.05
CA GLY A 118 5.30 17.85 11.28
C GLY A 118 6.81 18.11 11.50
N ARG A 119 7.56 17.10 11.97
CA ARG A 119 9.00 17.20 12.26
C ARG A 119 9.71 15.86 12.06
N SER A 120 11.04 15.91 12.00
CA SER A 120 11.86 14.69 12.04
C SER A 120 11.85 14.09 13.44
N VAL A 121 11.59 12.78 13.49
CA VAL A 121 11.48 12.01 14.74
C VAL A 121 12.30 10.74 14.60
N ARG A 122 12.91 10.29 15.69
CA ARG A 122 13.66 9.05 15.74
C ARG A 122 12.73 7.85 15.58
N GLY A 123 13.05 6.96 14.66
CA GLY A 123 12.29 5.76 14.38
C GLY A 123 12.86 4.99 13.20
N LEU A 124 12.01 4.24 12.54
CA LEU A 124 12.31 3.56 11.29
C LEU A 124 11.49 4.17 10.15
N GLU A 125 11.97 4.00 8.95
CA GLU A 125 11.20 4.28 7.74
C GLU A 125 11.18 3.03 6.86
N GLY A 126 10.02 2.73 6.29
CA GLY A 126 9.87 1.65 5.32
C GLY A 126 9.30 2.17 4.01
N THR A 127 9.95 1.86 2.90
CA THR A 127 9.43 2.13 1.55
C THR A 127 8.46 1.01 1.18
N CYS A 128 7.20 1.35 1.01
CA CYS A 128 6.16 0.41 0.63
C CYS A 128 5.77 0.59 -0.83
N ILE A 129 5.69 -0.52 -1.55
CA ILE A 129 5.12 -0.58 -2.89
C ILE A 129 3.82 -1.36 -2.79
N THR A 130 2.74 -0.74 -3.25
CA THR A 130 1.38 -1.28 -3.11
C THR A 130 0.73 -1.39 -4.47
N TRP A 131 0.18 -2.56 -4.80
CA TRP A 131 -0.79 -2.69 -5.87
C TRP A 131 -2.11 -2.04 -5.44
N ILE A 132 -2.70 -1.24 -6.31
CA ILE A 132 -3.98 -0.59 -6.03
C ILE A 132 -4.89 -0.79 -7.23
N ASP A 133 -6.07 -1.30 -6.99
CA ASP A 133 -7.16 -1.29 -7.96
C ASP A 133 -7.75 0.13 -8.03
N PRO A 134 -7.60 0.87 -9.13
CA PRO A 134 -8.04 2.26 -9.22
C PRO A 134 -9.57 2.41 -9.29
N THR A 135 -10.30 1.34 -9.58
CA THR A 135 -11.77 1.34 -9.67
C THR A 135 -12.41 1.18 -8.30
N THR A 136 -11.92 0.22 -7.52
CA THR A 136 -12.47 -0.09 -6.19
C THR A 136 -11.68 0.57 -5.06
N HIS A 137 -10.56 1.20 -5.36
CA HIS A 137 -9.62 1.78 -4.40
C HIS A 137 -9.11 0.76 -3.36
N GLN A 138 -8.98 -0.51 -3.77
CA GLN A 138 -8.49 -1.57 -2.90
C GLN A 138 -6.97 -1.70 -3.01
N PRO A 139 -6.22 -1.46 -1.91
CA PRO A 139 -4.79 -1.59 -1.86
C PRO A 139 -4.37 -2.98 -1.39
N VAL A 140 -3.35 -3.54 -2.03
CA VAL A 140 -2.63 -4.75 -1.60
C VAL A 140 -1.15 -4.43 -1.56
N PRO A 141 -0.53 -4.19 -0.38
CA PRO A 141 0.90 -4.01 -0.26
C PRO A 141 1.66 -5.21 -0.81
N LEU A 142 2.54 -4.98 -1.78
CA LEU A 142 3.39 -6.00 -2.38
C LEU A 142 4.63 -6.28 -1.54
N SER A 143 5.25 -5.21 -1.04
CA SER A 143 6.39 -5.30 -0.13
C SER A 143 6.60 -3.99 0.61
N ILE A 144 7.25 -4.09 1.77
CA ILE A 144 7.81 -2.96 2.51
C ILE A 144 9.28 -3.25 2.78
N THR A 145 10.15 -2.34 2.37
CA THR A 145 11.60 -2.43 2.56
C THR A 145 12.06 -1.34 3.50
N GLN A 146 12.78 -1.71 4.55
CA GLN A 146 13.33 -0.74 5.52
C GLN A 146 14.34 0.17 4.83
N THR A 147 14.21 1.48 5.04
CA THR A 147 15.17 2.47 4.57
C THR A 147 16.40 2.43 5.47
N PRO A 148 17.62 2.22 4.95
CA PRO A 148 18.83 2.27 5.76
C PRO A 148 19.04 3.63 6.43
N ALA A 149 19.56 3.63 7.64
CA ALA A 149 19.93 4.86 8.36
C ALA A 149 21.01 5.63 7.59
N GLU A 150 22.00 4.90 7.08
CA GLU A 150 23.08 5.41 6.25
C GLU A 150 22.99 4.82 4.85
N LEU A 151 23.07 5.68 3.85
CA LEU A 151 23.06 5.29 2.46
C LEU A 151 24.49 5.30 1.91
N PRO A 152 24.80 4.47 0.89
CA PRO A 152 26.10 4.51 0.22
C PRO A 152 26.45 5.93 -0.25
N ALA A 153 27.74 6.26 -0.29
CA ALA A 153 28.23 7.56 -0.72
C ALA A 153 27.67 7.94 -2.09
N GLY A 154 27.17 9.16 -2.22
CA GLY A 154 26.55 9.67 -3.46
C GLY A 154 25.09 9.25 -3.69
N GLN A 155 24.53 8.35 -2.89
CA GLN A 155 23.13 7.99 -2.97
C GLN A 155 22.27 8.86 -2.04
N SER A 156 21.09 9.24 -2.52
CA SER A 156 20.07 9.90 -1.72
C SER A 156 18.91 8.93 -1.43
N ARG A 157 18.05 9.26 -0.47
CA ARG A 157 16.82 8.49 -0.21
C ARG A 157 15.96 8.31 -1.46
N VAL A 158 15.94 9.30 -2.34
CA VAL A 158 15.20 9.22 -3.61
C VAL A 158 15.76 8.13 -4.51
N ASP A 159 17.09 7.98 -4.56
CA ASP A 159 17.75 6.90 -5.31
C ASP A 159 17.39 5.53 -4.73
N PHE A 160 17.36 5.43 -3.39
CA PHE A 160 16.94 4.21 -2.70
C PHE A 160 15.49 3.84 -3.01
N TYR A 161 14.56 4.79 -2.91
CA TYR A 161 13.14 4.55 -3.24
C TYR A 161 12.94 4.12 -4.68
N ALA A 162 13.68 4.72 -5.62
CA ALA A 162 13.66 4.30 -7.02
C ALA A 162 14.16 2.86 -7.18
N THR A 163 15.22 2.49 -6.48
CA THR A 163 15.76 1.11 -6.50
C THR A 163 14.75 0.11 -5.94
N VAL A 164 14.11 0.40 -4.81
CA VAL A 164 13.06 -0.46 -4.24
C VAL A 164 11.89 -0.62 -5.21
N THR A 165 11.46 0.48 -5.83
CA THR A 165 10.37 0.46 -6.82
C THR A 165 10.72 -0.42 -8.03
N LEU A 166 11.91 -0.25 -8.59
CA LEU A 166 12.38 -1.05 -9.74
C LEU A 166 12.56 -2.52 -9.41
N ASN A 167 13.12 -2.83 -8.25
CA ASN A 167 13.24 -4.20 -7.76
C ASN A 167 11.86 -4.87 -7.64
N THR A 168 10.87 -4.12 -7.15
CA THR A 168 9.48 -4.64 -7.08
C THR A 168 8.92 -4.87 -8.49
N ILE A 169 9.06 -3.93 -9.42
CA ILE A 169 8.59 -4.07 -10.81
C ILE A 169 9.22 -5.30 -11.48
N THR A 170 10.52 -5.51 -11.27
CA THR A 170 11.25 -6.66 -11.85
C THR A 170 10.77 -7.99 -11.28
N GLN A 171 10.39 -8.03 -10.01
CA GLN A 171 9.90 -9.24 -9.32
C GLN A 171 8.42 -9.53 -9.59
N LEU A 172 7.67 -8.60 -10.21
CA LEU A 172 6.27 -8.87 -10.55
C LEU A 172 6.15 -10.01 -11.56
N PRO A 173 5.20 -10.94 -11.37
CA PRO A 173 4.81 -11.88 -12.41
C PRO A 173 4.43 -11.12 -13.70
N GLU A 174 4.79 -11.67 -14.85
CA GLU A 174 4.56 -11.01 -16.14
C GLU A 174 3.09 -10.63 -16.36
N GLN A 175 2.18 -11.52 -15.95
CA GLN A 175 0.74 -11.29 -16.01
C GLN A 175 0.34 -10.01 -15.24
N LEU A 176 0.85 -9.83 -14.02
CA LEU A 176 0.52 -8.66 -13.21
C LEU A 176 1.24 -7.40 -13.72
N ARG A 177 2.49 -7.53 -14.17
CA ARG A 177 3.27 -6.41 -14.71
C ARG A 177 2.61 -5.78 -15.93
N LYS A 178 2.01 -6.58 -16.83
CA LYS A 178 1.26 -6.09 -18.00
C LYS A 178 -0.02 -5.33 -17.63
N GLN A 179 -0.53 -5.48 -16.44
CA GLN A 179 -1.74 -4.81 -15.95
C GLN A 179 -1.45 -3.48 -15.26
N VAL A 180 -0.16 -3.15 -15.02
CA VAL A 180 0.23 -1.89 -14.37
C VAL A 180 0.07 -0.72 -15.33
N GLN A 181 -0.84 0.20 -15.01
CA GLN A 181 -1.07 1.41 -15.82
C GLN A 181 -0.01 2.48 -15.57
N ALA A 182 0.45 2.63 -14.33
CA ALA A 182 1.43 3.64 -13.93
C ALA A 182 2.01 3.33 -12.55
N VAL A 183 3.17 3.91 -12.25
CA VAL A 183 3.64 4.14 -10.88
C VAL A 183 3.08 5.48 -10.41
N VAL A 184 2.52 5.52 -9.21
CA VAL A 184 1.90 6.72 -8.64
C VAL A 184 2.58 7.10 -7.33
N GLY A 185 3.00 8.36 -7.22
CA GLY A 185 3.66 8.89 -6.02
C GLY A 185 3.17 10.29 -5.67
N ASP A 186 3.46 10.74 -4.46
CA ASP A 186 3.19 12.12 -4.03
C ASP A 186 4.21 13.12 -4.63
N ALA A 187 4.12 14.39 -4.23
CA ALA A 187 5.01 15.44 -4.70
C ALA A 187 6.50 15.20 -4.32
N TYR A 188 6.78 14.41 -3.29
CA TYR A 188 8.13 14.10 -2.87
C TYR A 188 8.88 13.26 -3.91
N TYR A 189 8.15 12.35 -4.60
CA TYR A 189 8.71 11.48 -5.65
C TYR A 189 8.81 12.17 -7.02
N THR A 190 8.26 13.39 -7.16
CA THR A 190 8.33 14.19 -8.40
C THR A 190 9.72 14.82 -8.56
N LYS A 191 10.74 13.97 -8.65
CA LYS A 191 12.14 14.34 -8.83
C LYS A 191 12.75 13.58 -10.02
N LEU A 192 13.61 14.26 -10.78
CA LEU A 192 14.21 13.66 -11.97
C LEU A 192 14.83 12.28 -11.71
N LYS A 193 15.59 12.15 -10.60
CA LYS A 193 16.24 10.88 -10.23
C LYS A 193 15.27 9.71 -10.08
N PHE A 194 14.08 9.94 -9.51
CA PHE A 194 13.06 8.92 -9.37
C PHE A 194 12.29 8.68 -10.66
N VAL A 195 11.73 9.76 -11.23
CA VAL A 195 10.86 9.68 -12.41
C VAL A 195 11.59 9.13 -13.62
N ALA A 196 12.86 9.54 -13.84
CA ALA A 196 13.64 9.05 -14.96
C ALA A 196 13.88 7.54 -14.87
N ARG A 197 14.20 7.02 -13.69
CA ARG A 197 14.42 5.58 -13.49
C ARG A 197 13.14 4.77 -13.68
N VAL A 198 12.01 5.22 -13.10
CA VAL A 198 10.72 4.55 -13.29
C VAL A 198 10.34 4.46 -14.77
N VAL A 199 10.51 5.56 -15.52
CA VAL A 199 10.12 5.59 -16.94
C VAL A 199 11.12 4.86 -17.83
N ASN A 200 12.42 5.04 -17.62
CA ASN A 200 13.44 4.52 -18.53
C ASN A 200 13.84 3.07 -18.22
N GLU A 201 13.96 2.72 -16.93
CA GLU A 201 14.34 1.37 -16.48
C GLU A 201 13.10 0.51 -16.20
N GLY A 202 12.08 1.08 -15.51
CA GLY A 202 10.83 0.40 -15.18
C GLY A 202 9.85 0.29 -16.35
N GLN A 203 10.05 1.07 -17.44
CA GLN A 203 9.19 1.12 -18.63
C GLN A 203 7.71 1.40 -18.32
N LEU A 204 7.45 2.13 -17.25
CA LEU A 204 6.10 2.48 -16.77
C LEU A 204 5.92 4.00 -16.73
N PRO A 205 4.75 4.53 -17.09
CA PRO A 205 4.42 5.93 -16.83
C PRO A 205 4.48 6.24 -15.33
N PHE A 206 4.83 7.48 -15.00
CA PHE A 206 4.71 7.99 -13.65
C PHE A 206 3.58 9.02 -13.58
N VAL A 207 2.71 8.90 -12.59
CA VAL A 207 1.67 9.88 -12.25
C VAL A 207 1.97 10.44 -10.88
N GLY A 208 1.94 11.77 -10.77
CA GLY A 208 2.26 12.43 -9.51
C GLY A 208 1.67 13.82 -9.39
N LYS A 209 1.95 14.44 -8.25
CA LYS A 209 1.55 15.83 -7.97
C LYS A 209 2.72 16.76 -8.24
N MET A 210 2.46 17.84 -8.95
CA MET A 210 3.44 18.91 -9.15
C MET A 210 3.39 19.95 -8.03
N ARG A 211 4.53 20.56 -7.79
CA ARG A 211 4.63 21.76 -6.95
C ARG A 211 4.00 22.95 -7.68
N LYS A 212 3.45 23.89 -6.91
CA LYS A 212 2.84 25.12 -7.47
C LYS A 212 3.85 26.03 -8.18
N ASP A 213 5.14 25.88 -7.90
CA ASP A 213 6.26 26.61 -8.49
C ASP A 213 6.94 25.85 -9.65
N ALA A 214 6.31 24.77 -10.17
CA ALA A 214 6.89 23.96 -11.22
C ALA A 214 7.23 24.78 -12.47
N ASN A 215 8.48 24.63 -12.93
CA ASN A 215 8.94 25.30 -14.15
C ASN A 215 8.56 24.47 -15.39
N LEU A 216 7.49 24.90 -16.04
CA LEU A 216 6.92 24.27 -17.22
C LEU A 216 6.98 25.23 -18.40
N LYS A 217 7.21 24.70 -19.60
CA LYS A 217 7.25 25.47 -20.86
C LYS A 217 6.22 24.92 -21.83
N HIS A 218 5.48 25.82 -22.48
CA HIS A 218 4.63 25.47 -23.61
C HIS A 218 5.50 24.93 -24.75
N LEU A 219 5.04 23.88 -25.43
CA LEU A 219 5.66 23.39 -26.64
C LEU A 219 5.39 24.38 -27.79
N PHE A 220 6.39 24.61 -28.64
CA PHE A 220 6.20 25.37 -29.84
C PHE A 220 5.51 24.53 -30.90
N THR A 221 4.35 24.95 -31.36
CA THR A 221 3.54 24.26 -32.37
C THR A 221 3.47 25.02 -33.71
N GLY A 222 4.13 26.20 -33.79
CA GLY A 222 4.13 27.01 -35.00
C GLY A 222 4.99 26.44 -36.15
N PRO A 223 4.85 26.99 -37.36
CA PRO A 223 5.62 26.53 -38.50
C PRO A 223 7.14 26.79 -38.31
N ARG A 224 7.94 25.90 -38.85
CA ARG A 224 9.41 26.10 -38.89
C ARG A 224 9.74 27.30 -39.77
N THR A 225 10.56 28.22 -39.28
CA THR A 225 10.88 29.46 -39.97
C THR A 225 11.85 29.30 -41.17
N GLY A 226 12.42 28.09 -41.40
CA GLY A 226 13.40 27.84 -42.43
C GLY A 226 14.74 28.55 -42.26
N LYS A 227 14.89 29.40 -41.24
CA LYS A 227 16.14 30.14 -40.96
C LYS A 227 17.21 29.23 -40.36
N PRO A 228 18.49 29.44 -40.64
CA PRO A 228 19.60 28.76 -40.00
C PRO A 228 19.53 28.95 -38.47
N GLY A 229 19.88 27.90 -37.72
CA GLY A 229 19.95 27.91 -36.27
C GLY A 229 19.12 26.80 -35.60
N ARG A 230 19.19 26.75 -34.26
CA ARG A 230 18.45 25.76 -33.48
C ARG A 230 16.94 26.02 -33.58
N PRO A 231 16.12 25.01 -33.95
CA PRO A 231 14.68 25.18 -34.02
C PRO A 231 14.11 25.63 -32.67
N ARG A 232 13.11 26.53 -32.72
CA ARG A 232 12.36 26.92 -31.52
C ARG A 232 11.58 25.72 -30.99
N LEU A 233 11.84 25.29 -29.75
CA LEU A 233 11.19 24.13 -29.11
C LEU A 233 10.08 24.55 -28.15
N TYR A 234 10.12 25.76 -27.59
CA TYR A 234 9.25 26.22 -26.56
C TYR A 234 8.62 27.57 -26.86
N ASP A 235 7.41 27.78 -26.36
CA ASP A 235 6.63 29.00 -26.56
C ASP A 235 6.20 29.64 -25.24
N GLY A 236 7.19 30.02 -24.44
CA GLY A 236 6.99 30.70 -23.16
C GLY A 236 6.77 29.75 -21.98
N LYS A 237 6.61 30.33 -20.81
CA LYS A 237 6.36 29.64 -19.54
C LYS A 237 4.88 29.31 -19.40
N VAL A 238 4.55 28.12 -18.92
CA VAL A 238 3.18 27.74 -18.55
C VAL A 238 2.84 28.41 -17.21
N SER A 239 1.76 29.18 -17.17
CA SER A 239 1.19 29.67 -15.94
C SER A 239 0.31 28.61 -15.29
N LEU A 240 0.43 28.42 -13.98
CA LEU A 240 -0.47 27.60 -13.16
C LEU A 240 -1.63 28.41 -12.54
N GLN A 241 -1.75 29.68 -12.91
CA GLN A 241 -2.80 30.60 -12.47
C GLN A 241 -3.64 31.13 -13.64
N ASP A 242 -3.11 31.06 -14.86
CA ASP A 242 -3.79 31.45 -16.09
C ASP A 242 -3.96 30.23 -16.98
N TYR A 243 -5.19 29.84 -17.22
CA TYR A 243 -5.58 28.65 -18.00
C TYR A 243 -6.02 28.99 -19.42
N SER A 244 -5.80 30.24 -19.92
CA SER A 244 -6.23 30.67 -21.25
C SER A 244 -5.63 29.86 -22.40
N ARG A 245 -4.47 29.21 -22.17
CA ARG A 245 -3.77 28.34 -23.13
C ARG A 245 -3.88 26.85 -22.77
N TRP A 246 -4.82 26.47 -21.93
CA TRP A 246 -5.09 25.09 -21.54
C TRP A 246 -6.40 24.62 -22.15
N ASP A 247 -6.50 23.35 -22.42
CA ASP A 247 -7.77 22.74 -22.81
C ASP A 247 -8.65 22.59 -21.57
N ALA A 248 -9.83 23.25 -21.57
CA ALA A 248 -10.84 23.06 -20.55
C ALA A 248 -11.63 21.78 -20.82
N LEU A 249 -11.85 20.99 -19.78
CA LEU A 249 -12.58 19.73 -19.87
C LEU A 249 -13.90 19.81 -19.11
N PRO A 250 -14.99 19.27 -19.66
CA PRO A 250 -16.24 19.10 -18.92
C PRO A 250 -15.99 18.16 -17.74
N TRP A 251 -16.43 18.55 -16.54
CA TRP A 251 -16.29 17.78 -15.34
C TRP A 251 -17.58 17.84 -14.51
N ALA A 252 -17.99 16.71 -13.93
CA ALA A 252 -19.27 16.56 -13.25
C ALA A 252 -19.29 17.14 -11.82
N ASP A 253 -18.11 17.29 -11.20
CA ASP A 253 -17.98 17.83 -9.83
C ASP A 253 -18.02 19.38 -9.85
N GLU A 254 -18.15 19.98 -8.68
CA GLU A 254 -18.07 21.45 -8.48
C GLU A 254 -16.63 21.99 -8.68
N CYS A 255 -15.90 21.51 -9.68
CA CYS A 255 -14.55 21.93 -10.01
C CYS A 255 -14.36 22.09 -11.52
N MET A 256 -13.39 22.90 -11.90
CA MET A 256 -12.94 23.05 -13.28
C MET A 256 -11.68 22.23 -13.50
N VAL A 257 -11.60 21.55 -14.63
CA VAL A 257 -10.44 20.73 -15.00
C VAL A 257 -9.83 21.29 -16.28
N TYR A 258 -8.53 21.56 -16.22
CA TYR A 258 -7.75 22.04 -17.35
C TYR A 258 -6.61 21.09 -17.61
N THR A 259 -6.22 20.92 -18.88
CA THR A 259 -5.08 20.07 -19.27
C THR A 259 -4.20 20.75 -20.31
N VAL A 260 -2.91 20.44 -20.27
CA VAL A 260 -1.96 20.89 -21.26
C VAL A 260 -0.80 19.89 -21.35
N VAL A 261 -0.25 19.70 -22.55
CA VAL A 261 1.04 19.02 -22.72
C VAL A 261 2.14 20.06 -22.69
N ALA A 262 3.09 19.92 -21.76
CA ALA A 262 4.14 20.89 -21.53
C ALA A 262 5.49 20.19 -21.32
N TYR A 263 6.59 20.92 -21.50
CA TYR A 263 7.92 20.46 -21.15
C TYR A 263 8.24 20.84 -19.70
N SER A 264 8.49 19.84 -18.86
CA SER A 264 8.97 20.05 -17.51
C SER A 264 10.50 20.21 -17.49
N VAL A 265 10.96 21.38 -17.08
CA VAL A 265 12.40 21.69 -17.00
C VAL A 265 13.07 20.83 -15.94
N SER A 266 12.42 20.63 -14.79
CA SER A 266 12.95 19.84 -13.70
C SER A 266 13.00 18.34 -14.00
N LEU A 267 12.03 17.81 -14.75
CA LEU A 267 11.97 16.39 -15.14
C LEU A 267 12.64 16.11 -16.50
N LYS A 268 13.09 17.17 -17.22
CA LYS A 268 13.74 17.10 -18.54
C LYS A 268 12.95 16.28 -19.57
N ARG A 269 11.62 16.38 -19.55
CA ARG A 269 10.71 15.65 -20.45
C ARG A 269 9.40 16.35 -20.67
N GLN A 270 8.70 15.94 -21.71
CA GLN A 270 7.31 16.33 -21.91
C GLN A 270 6.44 15.56 -20.92
N VAL A 271 5.40 16.23 -20.42
CA VAL A 271 4.41 15.69 -19.46
C VAL A 271 3.04 16.23 -19.84
N ARG A 272 2.00 15.43 -19.63
CA ARG A 272 0.64 15.94 -19.58
C ARG A 272 0.36 16.46 -18.17
N VAL A 273 -0.02 17.70 -18.06
CA VAL A 273 -0.35 18.36 -16.80
C VAL A 273 -1.86 18.55 -16.73
N VAL A 274 -2.41 18.34 -15.56
CA VAL A 274 -3.83 18.49 -15.26
C VAL A 274 -3.97 19.36 -14.03
N ALA A 275 -4.70 20.48 -14.17
CA ALA A 275 -5.07 21.36 -13.06
C ALA A 275 -6.53 21.12 -12.70
N VAL A 276 -6.78 20.75 -11.44
CA VAL A 276 -8.12 20.66 -10.86
C VAL A 276 -8.31 21.87 -9.97
N VAL A 277 -9.30 22.72 -10.30
CA VAL A 277 -9.55 24.00 -9.66
C VAL A 277 -10.90 23.98 -8.98
N TRP A 278 -10.94 24.05 -7.67
CA TRP A 278 -12.16 24.20 -6.90
C TRP A 278 -12.38 25.69 -6.61
N PRO A 279 -13.47 26.29 -7.11
CA PRO A 279 -13.82 27.65 -6.77
C PRO A 279 -14.14 27.75 -5.28
N GLY A 280 -13.64 28.76 -4.64
CA GLY A 280 -13.91 29.02 -3.23
C GLY A 280 -14.33 30.48 -3.02
N SER A 281 -15.08 30.78 -1.95
CA SER A 281 -15.61 32.10 -1.66
C SER A 281 -14.54 33.19 -1.41
N ARG A 282 -13.34 32.80 -0.96
CA ARG A 282 -12.22 33.74 -0.70
C ARG A 282 -10.98 33.43 -1.58
N SER A 283 -10.75 32.18 -1.97
CA SER A 283 -9.67 31.81 -2.84
C SER A 283 -9.95 30.44 -3.47
N SER A 284 -9.52 30.21 -4.70
CA SER A 284 -9.60 28.90 -5.35
C SER A 284 -8.54 27.96 -4.79
N ARG A 285 -8.92 26.70 -4.55
CA ARG A 285 -7.98 25.62 -4.28
C ARG A 285 -7.60 24.97 -5.61
N THR A 286 -6.31 24.87 -5.87
CA THR A 286 -5.82 24.22 -7.09
C THR A 286 -4.93 23.04 -6.72
N GLU A 287 -5.14 21.92 -7.39
CA GLU A 287 -4.27 20.76 -7.38
C GLU A 287 -3.72 20.52 -8.77
N VAL A 288 -2.39 20.39 -8.89
CA VAL A 288 -1.72 20.20 -10.18
C VAL A 288 -1.14 18.79 -10.21
N LEU A 289 -1.69 17.97 -11.09
CA LEU A 289 -1.28 16.59 -11.32
C LEU A 289 -0.56 16.49 -12.67
N PHE A 290 0.21 15.43 -12.87
CA PHE A 290 0.83 15.18 -14.16
C PHE A 290 1.04 13.69 -14.42
N SER A 291 1.19 13.36 -15.69
CA SER A 291 1.68 12.07 -16.16
C SER A 291 2.88 12.25 -17.09
N THR A 292 3.83 11.33 -17.01
CA THR A 292 4.92 11.25 -18.01
C THR A 292 4.46 10.68 -19.35
N SER A 293 3.28 10.05 -19.40
CA SER A 293 2.60 9.73 -20.66
C SER A 293 1.80 10.92 -21.13
N THR A 294 2.18 11.51 -22.24
CA THR A 294 1.49 12.66 -22.84
C THR A 294 0.15 12.29 -23.46
N THR A 295 -0.11 11.01 -23.70
CA THR A 295 -1.34 10.48 -24.28
C THR A 295 -2.36 10.06 -23.23
N MET A 296 -1.96 9.93 -21.95
CA MET A 296 -2.88 9.55 -20.85
C MET A 296 -3.94 10.63 -20.67
N MET A 297 -5.22 10.24 -20.67
CA MET A 297 -6.33 11.18 -20.51
C MET A 297 -6.32 11.85 -19.13
N ALA A 298 -6.76 13.11 -19.04
CA ALA A 298 -6.79 13.86 -17.79
C ALA A 298 -7.66 13.17 -16.71
N ALA A 299 -8.81 12.62 -17.09
CA ALA A 299 -9.67 11.86 -16.19
C ALA A 299 -8.94 10.65 -15.58
N THR A 300 -8.18 9.93 -16.40
CA THR A 300 -7.35 8.81 -15.94
C THR A 300 -6.28 9.28 -14.95
N ILE A 301 -5.57 10.36 -15.24
CA ILE A 301 -4.54 10.92 -14.33
C ILE A 301 -5.15 11.25 -12.96
N ILE A 302 -6.32 11.89 -12.94
CA ILE A 302 -7.04 12.24 -11.70
C ILE A 302 -7.45 10.97 -10.96
N ALA A 303 -8.06 10.00 -11.64
CA ALA A 303 -8.52 8.75 -11.03
C ALA A 303 -7.35 7.96 -10.42
N LEU A 304 -6.26 7.78 -11.16
CA LEU A 304 -5.08 7.06 -10.68
C LEU A 304 -4.42 7.77 -9.48
N TYR A 305 -4.34 9.10 -9.52
CA TYR A 305 -3.77 9.85 -8.39
C TYR A 305 -4.67 9.79 -7.15
N ARG A 306 -5.99 9.88 -7.31
CA ARG A 306 -6.94 9.74 -6.20
C ARG A 306 -6.88 8.34 -5.59
N ALA A 307 -6.78 7.30 -6.40
CA ALA A 307 -6.66 5.92 -5.91
C ALA A 307 -5.44 5.72 -4.99
N ARG A 308 -4.35 6.48 -5.17
CA ARG A 308 -3.15 6.41 -4.33
C ARG A 308 -3.45 6.58 -2.84
N PHE A 309 -4.42 7.42 -2.48
CA PHE A 309 -4.74 7.66 -1.07
C PHE A 309 -5.20 6.40 -0.33
N SER A 310 -5.66 5.39 -1.05
CA SER A 310 -6.02 4.11 -0.43
C SER A 310 -4.84 3.37 0.20
N MET A 311 -3.57 3.71 -0.16
CA MET A 311 -2.37 3.17 0.50
C MET A 311 -2.32 3.47 2.00
N GLU A 312 -2.99 4.52 2.45
CA GLU A 312 -3.00 4.89 3.86
C GLU A 312 -3.80 3.88 4.71
N PHE A 313 -4.76 3.15 4.11
CA PHE A 313 -5.61 2.20 4.82
C PHE A 313 -4.84 1.02 5.43
N PRO A 314 -4.00 0.26 4.70
CA PRO A 314 -3.19 -0.81 5.28
C PRO A 314 -2.26 -0.33 6.40
N PHE A 315 -1.74 0.90 6.29
CA PHE A 315 -0.89 1.47 7.33
C PHE A 315 -1.67 1.89 8.56
N ARG A 316 -2.86 2.45 8.39
CA ARG A 316 -3.77 2.77 9.50
C ARG A 316 -4.15 1.49 10.24
N ASP A 317 -4.49 0.45 9.51
CA ASP A 317 -4.91 -0.84 10.05
C ASP A 317 -3.72 -1.64 10.62
N GLY A 318 -2.51 -1.38 10.11
CA GLY A 318 -1.25 -1.96 10.60
C GLY A 318 -0.63 -1.24 11.80
N LYS A 319 -0.92 0.04 12.01
CA LYS A 319 -0.34 0.87 13.08
C LYS A 319 -1.32 1.04 14.25
N ARG A 320 -0.76 1.38 15.42
CA ARG A 320 -1.58 1.93 16.53
C ARG A 320 -2.04 3.35 16.16
N PRO A 321 -3.26 3.77 16.51
CA PRO A 321 -3.59 5.18 16.52
C PRO A 321 -2.60 5.92 17.42
N SER A 322 -1.89 6.90 16.88
CA SER A 322 -1.06 7.80 17.69
C SER A 322 -1.97 8.59 18.60
N VAL A 323 -1.68 8.54 19.91
CA VAL A 323 -2.34 9.37 20.92
C VAL A 323 -1.98 10.82 20.64
N LEU A 324 -2.88 11.58 20.03
CA LEU A 324 -2.91 13.03 20.12
C LEU A 324 -4.21 13.39 20.84
N MET A 325 -4.04 14.10 21.97
CA MET A 325 -5.03 14.67 22.86
C MET A 325 -5.70 13.73 23.86
N GLY A 326 -5.21 13.78 25.10
CA GLY A 326 -5.86 13.79 26.39
C GLY A 326 -7.20 13.05 26.56
N ALA A 327 -7.27 11.78 26.21
CA ALA A 327 -8.34 10.90 26.68
C ALA A 327 -7.79 9.49 26.75
N VAL A 328 -8.06 8.82 27.86
CA VAL A 328 -7.80 7.40 28.13
C VAL A 328 -8.67 6.57 27.18
N LEU A 329 -8.29 6.45 25.91
CA LEU A 329 -8.90 5.56 24.96
C LEU A 329 -7.98 4.37 24.74
N ALA A 330 -8.51 3.18 24.98
CA ALA A 330 -7.84 1.90 24.86
C ALA A 330 -6.98 1.81 23.59
N LYS A 331 -5.72 1.45 23.76
CA LYS A 331 -4.73 1.25 22.69
C LYS A 331 -5.17 0.09 21.79
N LYS A 332 -5.87 0.37 20.72
CA LYS A 332 -6.28 -0.64 19.74
C LYS A 332 -5.10 -0.93 18.81
N GLN A 333 -4.61 -2.16 18.82
CA GLN A 333 -3.54 -2.65 17.97
C GLN A 333 -4.13 -3.58 16.93
N PHE A 334 -3.97 -3.26 15.63
CA PHE A 334 -4.57 -4.12 14.62
C PHE A 334 -3.58 -5.18 14.12
N ALA A 335 -2.50 -4.83 13.44
CA ALA A 335 -1.56 -5.83 12.91
C ALA A 335 -0.12 -5.70 13.44
N GLY A 336 0.13 -4.87 14.43
CA GLY A 336 1.41 -4.81 15.15
C GLY A 336 2.61 -4.31 14.35
N LEU A 337 2.42 -3.52 13.28
CA LEU A 337 3.51 -3.05 12.39
C LEU A 337 4.69 -2.40 13.15
N SER A 338 4.42 -1.72 14.27
CA SER A 338 5.44 -1.04 15.09
C SER A 338 5.98 -1.90 16.25
N GLU A 339 5.58 -3.16 16.38
CA GLU A 339 5.78 -3.96 17.59
C GLU A 339 6.96 -4.92 17.55
N CYS A 340 7.61 -5.07 16.40
CA CYS A 340 8.80 -5.90 16.26
C CYS A 340 9.90 -5.46 17.24
N GLN A 341 10.38 -6.40 18.03
CA GLN A 341 11.47 -6.16 19.00
C GLN A 341 12.80 -6.77 18.55
N SER A 342 12.88 -7.23 17.31
CA SER A 342 14.09 -7.83 16.77
C SER A 342 15.22 -6.80 16.62
N ARG A 343 16.45 -7.29 16.78
CA ARG A 343 17.69 -6.57 16.46
C ARG A 343 18.31 -7.05 15.13
N GLN A 344 17.63 -7.89 14.41
CA GLN A 344 18.04 -8.43 13.10
C GLN A 344 17.24 -7.74 12.00
N VAL A 345 17.92 -7.27 10.96
CA VAL A 345 17.28 -6.56 9.82
C VAL A 345 16.30 -7.48 9.10
N GLU A 346 16.68 -8.74 8.87
CA GLU A 346 15.84 -9.74 8.20
C GLU A 346 14.54 -9.98 8.97
N ALA A 347 14.64 -10.09 10.31
CA ALA A 347 13.45 -10.31 11.14
C ALA A 347 12.57 -9.07 11.26
N LEU A 348 13.13 -7.86 11.18
CA LEU A 348 12.35 -6.63 11.03
C LEU A 348 11.62 -6.59 9.69
N HIS A 349 12.34 -6.85 8.61
CA HIS A 349 11.78 -6.92 7.27
C HIS A 349 10.66 -7.97 7.17
N PHE A 350 10.90 -9.16 7.73
CA PHE A 350 9.89 -10.21 7.82
C PHE A 350 8.65 -9.74 8.57
N HIS A 351 8.81 -9.14 9.75
CA HIS A 351 7.71 -8.67 10.58
C HIS A 351 6.86 -7.60 9.87
N LEU A 352 7.51 -6.62 9.24
CA LEU A 352 6.81 -5.55 8.53
C LEU A 352 5.96 -6.10 7.38
N ASN A 353 6.53 -6.98 6.58
CA ASN A 353 5.81 -7.59 5.46
C ASN A 353 4.71 -8.54 5.94
N MET A 354 4.94 -9.32 7.00
CA MET A 354 3.93 -10.20 7.59
C MET A 354 2.73 -9.41 8.12
N ALA A 355 2.97 -8.27 8.77
CA ALA A 355 1.91 -7.40 9.28
C ALA A 355 1.02 -6.87 8.14
N LEU A 356 1.60 -6.41 7.04
CA LEU A 356 0.85 -5.91 5.89
C LEU A 356 0.15 -7.03 5.13
N MET A 357 0.78 -8.20 5.00
CA MET A 357 0.16 -9.38 4.39
C MET A 357 -1.06 -9.84 5.19
N ALA A 358 -0.99 -9.85 6.52
CA ALA A 358 -2.13 -10.22 7.38
C ALA A 358 -3.33 -9.27 7.17
N VAL A 359 -3.08 -7.96 7.03
CA VAL A 359 -4.13 -6.98 6.70
C VAL A 359 -4.70 -7.27 5.31
N SER A 360 -3.85 -7.57 4.32
CA SER A 360 -4.30 -7.88 2.96
C SER A 360 -5.15 -9.14 2.91
N ALA A 361 -4.73 -10.23 3.56
CA ALA A 361 -5.47 -11.49 3.60
C ALA A 361 -6.85 -11.31 4.27
N ALA A 362 -6.90 -10.60 5.41
CA ALA A 362 -8.14 -10.30 6.10
C ALA A 362 -9.09 -9.45 5.26
N ARG A 363 -8.56 -8.43 4.57
CA ARG A 363 -9.35 -7.56 3.71
C ARG A 363 -9.89 -8.27 2.47
N LEU A 364 -9.06 -9.05 1.78
CA LEU A 364 -9.48 -9.82 0.61
C LEU A 364 -10.50 -10.90 0.98
N SER A 365 -10.36 -11.55 2.14
CA SER A 365 -11.34 -12.49 2.68
C SER A 365 -12.71 -11.81 2.86
N GLN A 366 -12.74 -10.64 3.50
CA GLN A 366 -13.99 -9.90 3.67
C GLN A 366 -14.60 -9.46 2.33
N LEU A 367 -13.79 -8.94 1.40
CA LEU A 367 -14.27 -8.50 0.09
C LEU A 367 -14.84 -9.67 -0.74
N HIS A 368 -14.26 -10.85 -0.62
CA HIS A 368 -14.77 -12.06 -1.27
C HIS A 368 -16.17 -12.42 -0.76
N ASP A 369 -16.41 -12.29 0.54
CA ASP A 369 -17.71 -12.59 1.16
C ASP A 369 -18.76 -11.50 0.95
N GLN A 370 -18.35 -10.24 0.77
CA GLN A 370 -19.23 -9.08 0.72
C GLN A 370 -19.96 -8.85 -0.62
N ARG A 371 -19.89 -9.77 -1.57
CA ARG A 371 -20.68 -9.67 -2.80
C ARG A 371 -22.18 -9.47 -2.55
N ALA A 372 -22.64 -9.68 -1.31
CA ALA A 372 -24.04 -9.55 -0.89
C ALA A 372 -24.35 -8.34 0.02
N SER A 373 -23.37 -7.68 0.64
CA SER A 373 -23.61 -6.51 1.53
C SER A 373 -22.31 -5.71 1.79
N PRO A 374 -22.29 -4.39 1.55
CA PRO A 374 -21.10 -3.56 1.75
C PRO A 374 -20.89 -3.23 3.24
N LEU A 375 -20.07 -4.00 3.92
CA LEU A 375 -19.62 -3.69 5.29
C LEU A 375 -18.31 -2.90 5.25
N VAL A 376 -18.17 -1.94 6.16
CA VAL A 376 -16.90 -1.22 6.34
C VAL A 376 -15.86 -2.17 6.92
N PHE A 377 -14.66 -2.26 6.30
CA PHE A 377 -13.58 -3.10 6.79
C PHE A 377 -13.08 -2.65 8.16
N SER A 378 -12.99 -3.58 9.09
CA SER A 378 -12.43 -3.39 10.42
C SER A 378 -11.47 -4.52 10.76
N MET A 379 -10.17 -4.23 10.78
CA MET A 379 -9.16 -5.21 11.18
C MET A 379 -9.34 -5.66 12.65
N GLU A 380 -9.89 -4.80 13.51
CA GLU A 380 -10.23 -5.15 14.88
C GLU A 380 -11.30 -6.24 14.93
N ASP A 381 -12.34 -6.11 14.13
CA ASP A 381 -13.42 -7.10 14.09
C ASP A 381 -12.94 -8.42 13.48
N GLU A 382 -12.07 -8.37 12.46
CA GLU A 382 -11.47 -9.57 11.90
C GLU A 382 -10.61 -10.31 12.93
N LYS A 383 -9.78 -9.59 13.68
CA LYS A 383 -8.99 -10.18 14.77
C LYS A 383 -9.88 -10.76 15.88
N ARG A 384 -10.95 -10.08 16.22
CA ARG A 384 -11.88 -10.53 17.25
C ARG A 384 -12.60 -11.80 16.83
N ARG A 385 -13.03 -11.88 15.57
CA ARG A 385 -13.62 -13.09 15.00
C ARG A 385 -12.61 -14.25 14.98
N ALA A 386 -11.40 -14.03 14.48
CA ALA A 386 -10.34 -15.03 14.46
C ALA A 386 -10.00 -15.54 15.88
N TYR A 387 -9.97 -14.65 16.87
CA TYR A 387 -9.76 -15.00 18.27
C TYR A 387 -10.90 -15.87 18.80
N ASN A 388 -12.14 -15.44 18.58
CA ASN A 388 -13.33 -16.17 19.04
C ASN A 388 -13.39 -17.59 18.42
N GLU A 389 -13.15 -17.69 17.11
CA GLU A 389 -13.09 -18.95 16.37
C GLU A 389 -12.04 -19.90 16.95
N PHE A 390 -10.81 -19.41 17.10
CA PHE A 390 -9.70 -20.18 17.63
C PHE A 390 -9.99 -20.74 19.05
N PHE A 391 -10.57 -19.92 19.91
CA PHE A 391 -10.91 -20.34 21.28
C PHE A 391 -12.13 -21.25 21.32
N ALA A 392 -13.15 -20.97 20.51
CA ALA A 392 -14.33 -21.83 20.40
C ALA A 392 -13.95 -23.24 19.94
N GLU A 393 -13.16 -23.37 18.87
CA GLU A 393 -12.68 -24.66 18.39
C GLU A 393 -11.84 -25.40 19.43
N ARG A 394 -10.97 -24.68 20.16
CA ARG A 394 -10.16 -25.27 21.23
C ARG A 394 -11.00 -25.76 22.40
N ILE A 395 -11.99 -24.99 22.82
CA ILE A 395 -12.93 -25.40 23.88
C ILE A 395 -13.71 -26.63 23.42
N LEU A 396 -14.28 -26.60 22.23
CA LEU A 396 -15.06 -27.74 21.69
C LEU A 396 -14.20 -29.00 21.56
N SER A 397 -12.93 -28.87 21.19
CA SER A 397 -12.01 -30.02 21.10
C SER A 397 -11.66 -30.65 22.46
N ILE A 398 -11.69 -29.85 23.55
CA ILE A 398 -11.42 -30.33 24.93
C ILE A 398 -12.65 -31.00 25.52
N LEU A 399 -13.84 -30.46 25.23
CA LEU A 399 -15.07 -30.91 25.85
C LEU A 399 -15.58 -32.26 25.33
N THR A 400 -14.98 -32.82 24.26
CA THR A 400 -15.37 -34.12 23.64
C THR A 400 -16.87 -34.31 23.48
N VAL A 401 -17.61 -33.22 23.26
CA VAL A 401 -19.09 -33.26 23.20
C VAL A 401 -19.45 -33.74 21.79
N GLU A 402 -20.06 -34.93 21.70
CA GLU A 402 -20.79 -35.35 20.52
C GLU A 402 -21.99 -34.41 20.30
N GLN A 403 -21.74 -33.34 19.59
CA GLN A 403 -22.79 -32.42 19.17
C GLN A 403 -23.20 -32.72 17.76
N THR A 404 -24.50 -32.63 17.49
CA THR A 404 -24.97 -32.61 16.09
C THR A 404 -24.32 -31.45 15.38
N ASP A 405 -23.94 -31.62 14.12
CA ASP A 405 -23.23 -30.60 13.32
C ASP A 405 -23.97 -29.24 13.33
N GLN A 406 -25.31 -29.26 13.35
CA GLN A 406 -26.12 -28.04 13.41
C GLN A 406 -25.92 -27.26 14.73
N LYS A 407 -25.93 -27.93 15.90
CA LYS A 407 -25.73 -27.26 17.20
C LYS A 407 -24.33 -26.68 17.35
N ARG A 408 -23.33 -27.35 16.75
CA ARG A 408 -21.95 -26.85 16.69
C ARG A 408 -21.86 -25.60 15.82
N GLU A 409 -22.50 -25.58 14.65
CA GLU A 409 -22.54 -24.43 13.75
C GLU A 409 -23.27 -23.22 14.40
N ASP A 410 -24.39 -23.44 15.07
CA ASP A 410 -25.15 -22.38 15.76
C ASP A 410 -24.32 -21.77 16.89
N LEU A 411 -23.66 -22.60 17.71
CA LEU A 411 -22.80 -22.15 18.80
C LEU A 411 -21.58 -21.38 18.28
N LEU A 412 -20.95 -21.85 17.19
CA LEU A 412 -19.85 -21.15 16.55
C LEU A 412 -20.31 -19.79 16.00
N ALA A 413 -21.48 -19.71 15.39
CA ALA A 413 -22.03 -18.45 14.87
C ALA A 413 -22.24 -17.41 15.97
N ASP A 414 -22.76 -17.82 17.12
CA ASP A 414 -22.96 -16.95 18.28
C ASP A 414 -21.62 -16.50 18.89
N LEU A 415 -20.68 -17.42 19.07
CA LEU A 415 -19.34 -17.10 19.59
C LEU A 415 -18.55 -16.18 18.67
N LEU A 416 -18.66 -16.37 17.34
CA LEU A 416 -17.99 -15.52 16.35
C LEU A 416 -18.51 -14.08 16.37
N SER A 417 -19.77 -13.88 16.74
CA SER A 417 -20.39 -12.55 16.82
C SER A 417 -20.03 -11.78 18.09
N LEU A 418 -19.55 -12.46 19.15
CA LEU A 418 -19.25 -11.82 20.43
C LEU A 418 -18.22 -10.69 20.31
N GLY A 419 -18.65 -9.48 20.70
CA GLY A 419 -17.80 -8.29 20.74
C GLY A 419 -17.43 -7.73 19.37
N VAL A 420 -17.96 -8.27 18.28
CA VAL A 420 -17.90 -7.68 16.95
C VAL A 420 -18.97 -6.60 16.86
N LYS A 421 -18.65 -5.43 16.29
CA LYS A 421 -19.65 -4.40 16.08
C LYS A 421 -20.66 -4.89 15.05
N ALA A 422 -21.94 -4.77 15.38
CA ALA A 422 -22.99 -4.90 14.39
C ALA A 422 -22.78 -3.82 13.31
N ALA A 423 -22.92 -4.21 12.06
CA ALA A 423 -22.80 -3.32 10.91
C ALA A 423 -23.98 -2.35 10.85
#